data_c539b688d083884c1e062e81fdafb32b
#
_entry.id   c539b688d083884c1e062e81fdafb32b
#
_cell.length_a   1.000
_cell.length_b   1.000
_cell.length_c   1.000
_cell.angle_alpha   90.00
_cell.angle_beta   90.00
_cell.angle_gamma   90.00
#
_symmetry.space_group_name_H-M   'P 1'
#
loop_
_entity.id
_entity.type
_entity.pdbx_description
1 polymer ?
#
loop_
_entity_poly.entity_id
_entity_poly.type
_entity_poly.pdbx_seq_one_letter_code
_entity_poly.pdbx_strand_id
1 'polypeptide(L)'
;MTKISNRLNLLKGYFSASRDFPFTITDTVKAMARRPCTRLGRAFIESIDHAGDYLVVKLHPETPPLYWPRALPVFDLYKVVTECFCENDWHFYEVPQTRVLSGDVVMDCGASEGIFSLRVLSRAAHIVAFEPLPIFISSLRMTFSGSPKVAVVPCALGSDERTAFLNGRSLYGTVERTDNGGTPIQVTTIDEYVKRAGIKVDFIKADVESLEFEVLQGARNTIARYRPRIALTVYHPGNDWREICEFLRSLVPQYSYRIKGISYNQNKTRPVMIHLWVD
;
A
#
# COMPACT_ATOMS: atom_id res chain seq x y z
N MET A 1 4.20 -5.02 23.36
CA MET A 1 3.29 -4.08 24.07
C MET A 1 1.88 -4.65 24.09
N THR A 2 1.17 -4.58 25.20
CA THR A 2 -0.19 -5.11 25.31
C THR A 2 -1.18 -4.22 24.55
N LYS A 3 -2.28 -4.79 24.01
CA LYS A 3 -3.36 -4.06 23.30
C LYS A 3 -3.92 -2.87 24.11
N ILE A 4 -3.88 -2.95 25.42
CA ILE A 4 -4.34 -1.89 26.34
C ILE A 4 -3.35 -0.71 26.32
N SER A 5 -2.05 -0.96 26.30
CA SER A 5 -1.01 0.07 26.23
C SER A 5 -1.14 0.92 24.96
N ASN A 6 -1.37 0.30 23.78
CA ASN A 6 -1.54 1.05 22.53
C ASN A 6 -2.80 1.91 22.52
N ARG A 7 -3.91 1.45 23.12
CA ARG A 7 -5.14 2.24 23.23
C ARG A 7 -4.98 3.45 24.15
N LEU A 8 -4.29 3.29 25.27
CA LEU A 8 -3.95 4.39 26.18
C LEU A 8 -3.01 5.41 25.53
N ASN A 9 -2.08 4.94 24.71
CA ASN A 9 -1.16 5.81 23.95
C ASN A 9 -1.87 6.66 22.91
N LEU A 10 -2.94 6.16 22.27
CA LEU A 10 -3.78 6.96 21.37
C LEU A 10 -4.48 8.12 22.11
N LEU A 11 -4.98 7.86 23.32
CA LEU A 11 -5.54 8.94 24.17
C LEU A 11 -4.47 9.97 24.56
N LYS A 12 -3.29 9.51 24.99
CA LYS A 12 -2.17 10.41 25.29
C LYS A 12 -1.80 11.26 24.07
N GLY A 13 -1.76 10.64 22.87
CA GLY A 13 -1.51 11.35 21.62
C GLY A 13 -2.57 12.42 21.33
N TYR A 14 -3.85 12.14 21.63
CA TYR A 14 -4.93 13.14 21.45
C TYR A 14 -4.75 14.37 22.35
N PHE A 15 -4.35 14.18 23.60
CA PHE A 15 -4.14 15.27 24.56
C PHE A 15 -2.72 15.88 24.47
N SER A 16 -1.83 15.33 23.64
CA SER A 16 -0.50 15.88 23.45
C SER A 16 -0.53 17.20 22.68
N ALA A 17 0.31 18.15 23.08
CA ALA A 17 0.50 19.40 22.35
C ALA A 17 1.22 19.21 20.99
N SER A 18 1.86 18.06 20.79
CA SER A 18 2.63 17.72 19.58
C SER A 18 1.81 16.87 18.59
N ARG A 19 0.56 17.26 18.29
CA ARG A 19 -0.22 16.60 17.25
C ARG A 19 0.34 16.91 15.87
N ASP A 20 0.80 15.90 15.16
CA ASP A 20 1.33 16.06 13.79
C ASP A 20 0.24 16.31 12.75
N PHE A 21 -1.05 16.03 13.06
CA PHE A 21 -2.17 16.30 12.17
C PHE A 21 -3.50 16.45 12.93
N PRO A 22 -4.52 17.11 12.33
CA PRO A 22 -5.83 17.27 12.97
C PRO A 22 -6.59 15.94 12.95
N PHE A 23 -6.92 15.41 14.13
CA PHE A 23 -7.86 14.31 14.32
C PHE A 23 -8.77 14.59 15.52
N THR A 24 -9.98 14.04 15.48
CA THR A 24 -11.02 14.31 16.46
C THR A 24 -11.00 13.30 17.61
N ILE A 25 -11.68 13.63 18.71
CA ILE A 25 -11.93 12.65 19.78
C ILE A 25 -12.73 11.45 19.26
N THR A 26 -13.64 11.68 18.31
CA THR A 26 -14.41 10.62 17.65
C THR A 26 -13.49 9.65 16.90
N ASP A 27 -12.46 10.14 16.22
CA ASP A 27 -11.47 9.29 15.55
C ASP A 27 -10.69 8.46 16.57
N THR A 28 -10.32 9.07 17.70
CA THR A 28 -9.63 8.38 18.80
C THR A 28 -10.51 7.26 19.39
N VAL A 29 -11.80 7.55 19.64
CA VAL A 29 -12.75 6.54 20.16
C VAL A 29 -12.96 5.41 19.16
N LYS A 30 -13.12 5.71 17.87
CA LYS A 30 -13.20 4.69 16.80
C LYS A 30 -11.95 3.81 16.77
N ALA A 31 -10.77 4.42 16.94
CA ALA A 31 -9.51 3.71 17.06
C ALA A 31 -9.49 2.72 18.21
N MET A 32 -9.91 3.17 19.36
CA MET A 32 -9.95 2.35 20.58
C MET A 32 -10.99 1.22 20.48
N ALA A 33 -12.11 1.45 19.82
CA ALA A 33 -13.20 0.48 19.64
C ALA A 33 -12.92 -0.53 18.51
N ARG A 34 -11.83 -0.39 17.74
CA ARG A 34 -11.55 -1.21 16.57
C ARG A 34 -11.41 -2.69 16.94
N ARG A 35 -12.08 -3.54 16.16
CA ARG A 35 -12.00 -4.99 16.30
C ARG A 35 -10.61 -5.50 15.89
N PRO A 36 -10.13 -6.63 16.43
CA PRO A 36 -8.87 -7.23 15.97
C PRO A 36 -8.91 -7.56 14.47
N CYS A 37 -7.81 -7.25 13.78
CA CYS A 37 -7.66 -7.56 12.34
C CYS A 37 -7.89 -9.04 12.02
N THR A 38 -7.45 -9.95 12.89
CA THR A 38 -7.70 -11.39 12.75
C THR A 38 -9.18 -11.74 12.65
N ARG A 39 -10.05 -11.05 13.40
CA ARG A 39 -11.50 -11.28 13.32
C ARG A 39 -12.12 -10.65 12.08
N LEU A 40 -11.63 -9.48 11.67
CA LEU A 40 -12.14 -8.77 10.51
C LEU A 40 -11.70 -9.46 9.21
N GLY A 41 -10.40 -9.73 9.03
CA GLY A 41 -9.87 -10.36 7.84
C GLY A 41 -10.39 -11.78 7.62
N ARG A 42 -10.53 -12.56 8.72
CA ARG A 42 -11.10 -13.90 8.62
C ARG A 42 -12.53 -13.92 8.05
N ALA A 43 -13.30 -12.88 8.24
CA ALA A 43 -14.67 -12.79 7.73
C ALA A 43 -14.75 -12.73 6.19
N PHE A 44 -13.66 -12.36 5.52
CA PHE A 44 -13.54 -12.32 4.07
C PHE A 44 -12.90 -13.58 3.48
N ILE A 45 -12.46 -14.53 4.31
CA ILE A 45 -11.82 -15.78 3.86
C ILE A 45 -12.84 -16.89 3.88
N GLU A 46 -13.11 -17.46 2.71
CA GLU A 46 -14.00 -18.61 2.53
C GLU A 46 -13.30 -19.92 2.88
N SER A 47 -12.11 -20.16 2.28
CA SER A 47 -11.28 -21.33 2.58
C SER A 47 -9.80 -21.01 2.49
N ILE A 48 -9.00 -21.86 3.17
CA ILE A 48 -7.55 -21.90 3.09
C ILE A 48 -7.16 -23.36 2.85
N ASP A 49 -6.59 -23.61 1.67
CA ASP A 49 -6.09 -24.91 1.26
C ASP A 49 -4.56 -24.90 1.15
N HIS A 50 -3.92 -26.06 1.10
CA HIS A 50 -2.47 -26.18 1.00
C HIS A 50 -2.06 -26.61 -0.42
N ALA A 51 -1.08 -25.90 -1.03
CA ALA A 51 -0.50 -26.24 -2.33
C ALA A 51 1.01 -25.99 -2.30
N GLY A 52 1.80 -27.01 -1.94
CA GLY A 52 3.25 -26.90 -1.84
C GLY A 52 3.69 -25.82 -0.84
N ASP A 53 4.43 -24.85 -1.33
CA ASP A 53 4.97 -23.73 -0.54
C ASP A 53 3.95 -22.59 -0.32
N TYR A 54 2.69 -22.78 -0.74
CA TYR A 54 1.64 -21.78 -0.63
C TYR A 54 0.43 -22.27 0.14
N LEU A 55 -0.27 -21.32 0.75
CA LEU A 55 -1.67 -21.43 1.11
C LEU A 55 -2.49 -20.85 -0.04
N VAL A 56 -3.46 -21.60 -0.53
CA VAL A 56 -4.42 -21.16 -1.54
C VAL A 56 -5.65 -20.62 -0.82
N VAL A 57 -5.80 -19.31 -0.85
CA VAL A 57 -6.83 -18.61 -0.09
C VAL A 57 -7.94 -18.14 -1.00
N LYS A 58 -9.16 -18.62 -0.77
CA LYS A 58 -10.37 -18.14 -1.44
C LYS A 58 -10.99 -17.02 -0.62
N LEU A 59 -11.29 -15.92 -1.28
CA LEU A 59 -11.84 -14.72 -0.65
C LEU A 59 -13.30 -14.50 -1.06
N HIS A 60 -14.04 -13.82 -0.19
CA HIS A 60 -15.40 -13.38 -0.45
C HIS A 60 -15.46 -11.83 -0.38
N PRO A 61 -16.06 -11.12 -1.36
CA PRO A 61 -16.68 -11.62 -2.58
C PRO A 61 -15.67 -12.32 -3.51
N GLU A 62 -16.17 -13.15 -4.39
CA GLU A 62 -15.38 -14.05 -5.23
C GLU A 62 -14.30 -13.30 -6.03
N THR A 63 -13.07 -13.76 -5.87
CA THR A 63 -11.87 -13.35 -6.59
C THR A 63 -11.14 -14.60 -7.06
N PRO A 64 -10.16 -14.49 -7.99
CA PRO A 64 -9.19 -15.56 -8.17
C PRO A 64 -8.53 -15.94 -6.84
N PRO A 65 -8.08 -17.18 -6.65
CA PRO A 65 -7.43 -17.59 -5.41
C PRO A 65 -6.12 -16.83 -5.20
N LEU A 66 -5.92 -16.34 -3.97
CA LEU A 66 -4.65 -15.77 -3.54
C LEU A 66 -3.68 -16.89 -3.16
N TYR A 67 -2.47 -16.85 -3.67
CA TYR A 67 -1.38 -17.73 -3.28
C TYR A 67 -0.53 -17.04 -2.22
N TRP A 68 -0.80 -17.32 -0.96
CA TRP A 68 -0.06 -16.78 0.18
C TRP A 68 1.17 -17.62 0.50
N PRO A 69 2.38 -17.05 0.61
CA PRO A 69 3.58 -17.83 0.95
C PRO A 69 3.44 -18.49 2.33
N ARG A 70 3.59 -19.80 2.38
CA ARG A 70 3.42 -20.59 3.61
C ARG A 70 4.46 -20.30 4.69
N ALA A 71 5.60 -19.74 4.27
CA ALA A 71 6.65 -19.28 5.18
C ALA A 71 6.26 -18.04 6.01
N LEU A 72 5.19 -17.33 5.62
CA LEU A 72 4.68 -16.15 6.31
C LEU A 72 3.57 -16.51 7.31
N PRO A 73 3.49 -15.80 8.45
CA PRO A 73 2.44 -16.04 9.44
C PRO A 73 1.02 -15.84 8.87
N VAL A 74 0.10 -16.74 9.20
CA VAL A 74 -1.33 -16.59 8.86
C VAL A 74 -1.94 -15.35 9.52
N PHE A 75 -1.36 -14.87 10.62
CA PHE A 75 -1.76 -13.60 11.23
C PHE A 75 -1.60 -12.42 10.26
N ASP A 76 -0.51 -12.40 9.49
CA ASP A 76 -0.24 -11.34 8.51
C ASP A 76 -1.22 -11.43 7.35
N LEU A 77 -1.61 -12.63 6.90
CA LEU A 77 -2.69 -12.82 5.94
C LEU A 77 -4.00 -12.15 6.42
N TYR A 78 -4.42 -12.39 7.66
CA TYR A 78 -5.62 -11.74 8.19
C TYR A 78 -5.50 -10.22 8.27
N LYS A 79 -4.29 -9.71 8.53
CA LYS A 79 -4.01 -8.29 8.57
C LYS A 79 -4.19 -7.67 7.19
N VAL A 80 -3.50 -8.16 6.16
CA VAL A 80 -3.56 -7.60 4.81
C VAL A 80 -4.95 -7.75 4.17
N VAL A 81 -5.66 -8.86 4.44
CA VAL A 81 -7.08 -9.02 4.05
C VAL A 81 -7.94 -7.93 4.69
N THR A 82 -7.74 -7.64 5.98
CA THR A 82 -8.47 -6.54 6.65
C THR A 82 -8.19 -5.20 5.98
N GLU A 83 -6.93 -4.90 5.71
CA GLU A 83 -6.46 -3.65 5.13
C GLU A 83 -7.01 -3.40 3.72
N CYS A 84 -7.19 -4.46 2.94
CA CYS A 84 -7.67 -4.35 1.55
C CYS A 84 -9.17 -4.59 1.36
N PHE A 85 -9.86 -5.30 2.26
CA PHE A 85 -11.27 -5.69 2.09
C PHE A 85 -12.22 -5.02 3.09
N CYS A 86 -11.75 -4.57 4.25
CA CYS A 86 -12.60 -3.92 5.25
C CYS A 86 -12.63 -2.41 5.03
N GLU A 87 -13.70 -1.87 4.43
CA GLU A 87 -13.84 -0.44 4.10
C GLU A 87 -13.70 0.49 5.33
N ASN A 88 -14.02 -0.03 6.51
CA ASN A 88 -13.89 0.72 7.77
C ASN A 88 -12.47 0.63 8.36
N ASP A 89 -11.56 -0.10 7.72
CA ASP A 89 -10.17 -0.12 8.15
C ASP A 89 -9.45 1.18 7.80
N TRP A 90 -8.53 1.59 8.64
CA TRP A 90 -7.77 2.82 8.41
C TRP A 90 -6.77 2.69 7.28
N HIS A 91 -6.31 1.49 7.04
CA HIS A 91 -5.36 1.17 5.96
C HIS A 91 -6.05 0.86 4.63
N PHE A 92 -7.39 0.84 4.60
CA PHE A 92 -8.12 0.57 3.37
C PHE A 92 -7.82 1.62 2.30
N TYR A 93 -7.30 1.18 1.16
CA TYR A 93 -6.73 2.03 0.11
C TYR A 93 -7.75 2.81 -0.73
N GLU A 94 -9.02 2.70 -0.46
CA GLU A 94 -10.05 3.41 -1.19
C GLU A 94 -10.89 4.29 -0.25
N VAL A 95 -11.27 5.46 -0.76
CA VAL A 95 -12.34 6.31 -0.24
C VAL A 95 -13.22 6.70 -1.43
N PRO A 96 -14.43 7.24 -1.24
CA PRO A 96 -15.30 7.57 -2.38
C PRO A 96 -14.61 8.36 -3.49
N GLN A 97 -13.73 9.30 -3.14
CA GLN A 97 -13.02 10.17 -4.08
C GLN A 97 -11.82 9.47 -4.77
N THR A 98 -11.21 8.49 -4.14
CA THR A 98 -10.06 7.74 -4.67
C THR A 98 -10.38 6.26 -4.84
N ARG A 99 -11.56 5.93 -5.33
CA ARG A 99 -11.92 4.55 -5.70
C ARG A 99 -11.35 4.20 -7.06
N VAL A 100 -10.85 2.99 -7.22
CA VAL A 100 -10.53 2.44 -8.55
C VAL A 100 -11.82 2.27 -9.34
N LEU A 101 -11.92 2.88 -10.51
CA LEU A 101 -13.10 2.87 -11.36
C LEU A 101 -12.96 1.81 -12.46
N SER A 102 -14.09 1.51 -13.12
CA SER A 102 -14.07 0.60 -14.26
C SER A 102 -13.26 1.19 -15.41
N GLY A 103 -12.31 0.41 -15.91
CA GLY A 103 -11.43 0.83 -17.01
C GLY A 103 -10.14 1.52 -16.59
N ASP A 104 -9.88 1.67 -15.28
CA ASP A 104 -8.66 2.29 -14.79
C ASP A 104 -7.40 1.47 -15.08
N VAL A 105 -6.30 2.17 -15.33
CA VAL A 105 -4.95 1.65 -15.29
C VAL A 105 -4.35 1.98 -13.92
N VAL A 106 -3.98 0.94 -13.18
CA VAL A 106 -3.57 1.00 -11.78
C VAL A 106 -2.08 0.70 -11.63
N MET A 107 -1.35 1.55 -10.92
CA MET A 107 0.00 1.27 -10.41
C MET A 107 -0.11 0.80 -8.96
N ASP A 108 0.20 -0.47 -8.70
CA ASP A 108 0.28 -1.05 -7.36
C ASP A 108 1.76 -1.09 -6.95
N CYS A 109 2.20 -0.03 -6.27
CA CYS A 109 3.58 0.16 -5.84
C CYS A 109 3.78 -0.49 -4.47
N GLY A 110 4.64 -1.50 -4.39
CA GLY A 110 4.75 -2.40 -3.25
C GLY A 110 3.56 -3.36 -3.21
N ALA A 111 3.43 -4.18 -4.25
CA ALA A 111 2.26 -5.06 -4.42
C ALA A 111 2.25 -6.24 -3.44
N SER A 112 3.39 -6.57 -2.83
CA SER A 112 3.54 -7.71 -1.92
C SER A 112 2.93 -9.00 -2.51
N GLU A 113 2.05 -9.67 -1.82
CA GLU A 113 1.34 -10.86 -2.28
C GLU A 113 0.21 -10.58 -3.29
N GLY A 114 -0.13 -9.30 -3.54
CA GLY A 114 -1.08 -8.87 -4.56
C GLY A 114 -2.52 -8.70 -4.11
N ILE A 115 -2.80 -8.61 -2.82
CA ILE A 115 -4.17 -8.57 -2.30
C ILE A 115 -4.92 -7.29 -2.71
N PHE A 116 -4.24 -6.13 -2.81
CA PHE A 116 -4.86 -4.93 -3.33
C PHE A 116 -5.19 -5.08 -4.83
N SER A 117 -4.23 -5.54 -5.63
CA SER A 117 -4.43 -5.86 -7.04
C SER A 117 -5.61 -6.82 -7.25
N LEU A 118 -5.71 -7.86 -6.41
CA LEU A 118 -6.80 -8.84 -6.44
C LEU A 118 -8.16 -8.18 -6.15
N ARG A 119 -8.22 -7.29 -5.15
CA ARG A 119 -9.43 -6.55 -4.75
C ARG A 119 -9.99 -5.68 -5.88
N VAL A 120 -9.11 -5.10 -6.71
CA VAL A 120 -9.52 -4.15 -7.77
C VAL A 120 -9.57 -4.79 -9.15
N LEU A 121 -9.15 -6.04 -9.31
CA LEU A 121 -8.98 -6.75 -10.58
C LEU A 121 -10.20 -6.72 -11.49
N SER A 122 -11.40 -6.88 -10.93
CA SER A 122 -12.64 -6.88 -11.71
C SER A 122 -12.95 -5.53 -12.37
N ARG A 123 -12.50 -4.44 -11.75
CA ARG A 123 -12.76 -3.06 -12.19
C ARG A 123 -11.63 -2.52 -13.07
N ALA A 124 -10.39 -2.82 -12.75
CA ALA A 124 -9.25 -2.34 -13.50
C ALA A 124 -9.24 -2.88 -14.95
N ALA A 125 -8.84 -2.04 -15.89
CA ALA A 125 -8.48 -2.47 -17.25
C ALA A 125 -7.09 -3.10 -17.25
N HIS A 126 -6.15 -2.51 -16.52
CA HIS A 126 -4.78 -2.99 -16.39
C HIS A 126 -4.21 -2.65 -15.02
N ILE A 127 -3.40 -3.55 -14.48
CA ILE A 127 -2.70 -3.37 -13.20
C ILE A 127 -1.22 -3.64 -13.43
N VAL A 128 -0.37 -2.74 -13.00
CA VAL A 128 1.08 -2.92 -12.96
C VAL A 128 1.48 -3.08 -11.50
N ALA A 129 1.87 -4.29 -11.14
CA ALA A 129 2.24 -4.67 -9.78
C ALA A 129 3.77 -4.68 -9.61
N PHE A 130 4.31 -3.66 -8.94
CA PHE A 130 5.74 -3.54 -8.65
C PHE A 130 6.06 -4.17 -7.31
N GLU A 131 7.00 -5.12 -7.31
CA GLU A 131 7.41 -5.84 -6.09
C GLU A 131 8.84 -6.36 -6.24
N PRO A 132 9.78 -5.99 -5.36
CA PRO A 132 11.17 -6.45 -5.47
C PRO A 132 11.46 -7.79 -4.79
N LEU A 133 10.64 -8.23 -3.82
CA LEU A 133 10.89 -9.43 -3.02
C LEU A 133 10.57 -10.73 -3.79
N PRO A 134 11.53 -11.65 -4.00
CA PRO A 134 11.28 -12.87 -4.79
C PRO A 134 10.14 -13.74 -4.28
N ILE A 135 9.92 -13.79 -2.96
CA ILE A 135 8.83 -14.57 -2.35
C ILE A 135 7.46 -14.03 -2.78
N PHE A 136 7.30 -12.71 -2.88
CA PHE A 136 6.07 -12.07 -3.32
C PHE A 136 5.93 -12.06 -4.84
N ILE A 137 7.02 -11.89 -5.59
CA ILE A 137 7.00 -12.02 -7.05
C ILE A 137 6.45 -13.39 -7.45
N SER A 138 6.89 -14.46 -6.78
CA SER A 138 6.39 -15.81 -7.02
C SER A 138 4.89 -15.93 -6.68
N SER A 139 4.48 -15.37 -5.55
CA SER A 139 3.08 -15.31 -5.11
C SER A 139 2.19 -14.57 -6.12
N LEU A 140 2.61 -13.38 -6.56
CA LEU A 140 1.93 -12.57 -7.59
C LEU A 140 1.76 -13.33 -8.90
N ARG A 141 2.83 -13.98 -9.37
CA ARG A 141 2.79 -14.77 -10.62
C ARG A 141 1.83 -15.95 -10.53
N MET A 142 1.76 -16.61 -9.38
CA MET A 142 0.80 -17.69 -9.14
C MET A 142 -0.63 -17.14 -9.09
N THR A 143 -0.87 -16.09 -8.31
CA THR A 143 -2.19 -15.48 -8.11
C THR A 143 -2.77 -14.96 -9.44
N PHE A 144 -1.95 -14.34 -10.29
CA PHE A 144 -2.40 -13.71 -11.52
C PHE A 144 -2.06 -14.48 -12.80
N SER A 145 -1.65 -15.74 -12.70
CA SER A 145 -1.22 -16.58 -13.84
C SER A 145 -2.27 -16.69 -14.97
N GLY A 146 -3.55 -16.59 -14.62
CA GLY A 146 -4.68 -16.63 -15.58
C GLY A 146 -5.20 -15.24 -16.00
N SER A 147 -4.57 -14.15 -15.56
CA SER A 147 -5.09 -12.80 -15.81
C SER A 147 -4.14 -11.98 -16.71
N PRO A 148 -4.54 -11.70 -17.97
CA PRO A 148 -3.75 -10.83 -18.84
C PRO A 148 -3.79 -9.35 -18.43
N LYS A 149 -4.63 -9.01 -17.45
CA LYS A 149 -4.76 -7.63 -16.94
C LYS A 149 -3.63 -7.23 -16.00
N VAL A 150 -2.86 -8.19 -15.45
CA VAL A 150 -1.85 -7.91 -14.42
C VAL A 150 -0.45 -8.15 -14.94
N ALA A 151 0.34 -7.09 -14.99
CA ALA A 151 1.77 -7.16 -15.26
C ALA A 151 2.55 -7.13 -13.94
N VAL A 152 3.26 -8.22 -13.62
CA VAL A 152 4.13 -8.30 -12.44
C VAL A 152 5.52 -7.82 -12.83
N VAL A 153 5.96 -6.72 -12.23
CA VAL A 153 7.24 -6.07 -12.49
C VAL A 153 8.18 -6.30 -11.30
N PRO A 154 9.21 -7.14 -11.44
CA PRO A 154 10.08 -7.57 -10.34
C PRO A 154 11.17 -6.52 -10.04
N CYS A 155 10.78 -5.33 -9.64
CA CYS A 155 11.70 -4.27 -9.24
C CYS A 155 11.07 -3.38 -8.14
N ALA A 156 11.92 -2.65 -7.45
CA ALA A 156 11.50 -1.57 -6.56
C ALA A 156 11.23 -0.29 -7.36
N LEU A 157 10.53 0.64 -6.74
CA LEU A 157 10.30 1.99 -7.26
C LEU A 157 11.07 3.03 -6.42
N GLY A 158 11.51 4.09 -7.07
CA GLY A 158 12.21 5.20 -6.44
C GLY A 158 12.19 6.46 -7.30
N SER A 159 13.03 7.43 -6.95
CA SER A 159 13.15 8.71 -7.65
C SER A 159 14.02 8.65 -8.91
N ASP A 160 14.85 7.63 -9.06
CA ASP A 160 15.82 7.44 -10.13
C ASP A 160 16.04 5.94 -10.43
N GLU A 161 16.50 5.62 -11.64
CA GLU A 161 16.91 4.26 -12.01
C GLU A 161 18.29 3.94 -11.42
N ARG A 162 18.35 2.85 -10.64
CA ARG A 162 19.59 2.42 -9.98
C ARG A 162 19.55 0.95 -9.59
N THR A 163 20.68 0.40 -9.22
CA THR A 163 20.75 -0.80 -8.39
C THR A 163 20.65 -0.36 -6.92
N ALA A 164 19.87 -1.08 -6.15
CA ALA A 164 19.75 -0.92 -4.70
C ALA A 164 19.83 -2.28 -4.03
N PHE A 165 19.83 -2.31 -2.70
CA PHE A 165 20.01 -3.54 -1.93
C PHE A 165 18.79 -3.75 -1.04
N LEU A 166 18.23 -4.95 -1.11
CA LEU A 166 17.07 -5.36 -0.35
C LEU A 166 17.50 -6.04 0.93
N ASN A 167 17.16 -5.46 2.06
CA ASN A 167 17.37 -6.03 3.39
C ASN A 167 16.04 -6.55 3.96
N GLY A 168 16.06 -7.80 4.46
CA GLY A 168 14.87 -8.46 4.96
C GLY A 168 14.27 -9.48 3.97
N ARG A 169 13.41 -10.36 4.50
CA ARG A 169 12.77 -11.46 3.76
C ARG A 169 11.26 -11.55 4.03
N SER A 170 10.68 -10.51 4.60
CA SER A 170 9.30 -10.50 5.05
C SER A 170 8.55 -9.27 4.49
N LEU A 171 7.30 -9.09 4.90
CA LEU A 171 6.47 -7.89 4.61
C LEU A 171 7.13 -6.54 4.96
N TYR A 172 8.20 -6.57 5.75
CA TYR A 172 8.90 -5.38 6.25
C TYR A 172 10.30 -5.25 5.65
N GLY A 173 10.52 -5.77 4.43
CA GLY A 173 11.80 -5.62 3.72
C GLY A 173 12.06 -4.15 3.36
N THR A 174 13.28 -3.66 3.62
CA THR A 174 13.69 -2.30 3.27
C THR A 174 14.62 -2.28 2.07
N VAL A 175 14.50 -1.25 1.26
CA VAL A 175 15.36 -1.01 0.10
C VAL A 175 16.38 0.07 0.44
N GLU A 176 17.66 -0.26 0.36
CA GLU A 176 18.77 0.64 0.72
C GLU A 176 19.63 0.98 -0.51
N ARG A 177 20.16 2.20 -0.56
CA ARG A 177 21.04 2.66 -1.65
C ARG A 177 22.44 2.06 -1.57
N THR A 178 22.89 1.70 -0.38
CA THR A 178 24.23 1.17 -0.11
C THR A 178 24.19 -0.33 0.19
N ASP A 179 25.24 -1.04 -0.23
CA ASP A 179 25.38 -2.46 0.08
C ASP A 179 25.79 -2.66 1.54
N ASN A 180 24.83 -3.12 2.33
CA ASN A 180 25.03 -3.54 3.73
C ASN A 180 24.82 -5.07 3.87
N GLY A 181 25.15 -5.84 2.85
CA GLY A 181 24.94 -7.30 2.79
C GLY A 181 23.54 -7.70 2.31
N GLY A 182 22.81 -6.77 1.68
CA GLY A 182 21.49 -7.00 1.08
C GLY A 182 21.57 -7.72 -0.28
N THR A 183 20.43 -8.18 -0.75
CA THR A 183 20.30 -8.74 -2.11
C THR A 183 20.17 -7.59 -3.11
N PRO A 184 21.00 -7.56 -4.18
CA PRO A 184 20.91 -6.52 -5.19
C PRO A 184 19.59 -6.62 -5.96
N ILE A 185 18.92 -5.50 -6.13
CA ILE A 185 17.66 -5.36 -6.86
C ILE A 185 17.70 -4.16 -7.81
N GLN A 186 16.88 -4.20 -8.85
CA GLN A 186 16.68 -3.05 -9.73
C GLN A 186 15.64 -2.10 -9.15
N VAL A 187 15.92 -0.81 -9.25
CA VAL A 187 14.98 0.28 -8.96
C VAL A 187 14.69 1.00 -10.27
N THR A 188 13.41 1.24 -10.56
CA THR A 188 12.97 2.06 -11.67
C THR A 188 12.07 3.19 -11.18
N THR A 189 11.61 4.05 -12.08
CA THR A 189 10.63 5.08 -11.76
C THR A 189 9.31 4.79 -12.46
N ILE A 190 8.21 5.32 -11.92
CA ILE A 190 6.90 5.24 -12.60
C ILE A 190 6.98 5.95 -13.98
N ASP A 191 7.65 7.09 -14.04
CA ASP A 191 7.79 7.86 -15.29
C ASP A 191 8.47 7.05 -16.40
N GLU A 192 9.59 6.38 -16.09
CA GLU A 192 10.31 5.55 -17.07
C GLU A 192 9.51 4.32 -17.47
N TYR A 193 8.83 3.67 -16.53
CA TYR A 193 7.95 2.56 -16.86
C TYR A 193 6.81 2.98 -17.78
N VAL A 194 6.10 4.05 -17.43
CA VAL A 194 4.98 4.60 -18.21
C VAL A 194 5.42 5.00 -19.61
N LYS A 195 6.58 5.64 -19.73
CA LYS A 195 7.17 6.02 -21.02
C LYS A 195 7.48 4.80 -21.91
N ARG A 196 8.11 3.74 -21.31
CA ARG A 196 8.44 2.50 -22.03
C ARG A 196 7.21 1.71 -22.45
N ALA A 197 6.21 1.63 -21.58
CA ALA A 197 4.98 0.88 -21.82
C ALA A 197 3.96 1.64 -22.69
N GLY A 198 4.11 2.95 -22.84
CA GLY A 198 3.17 3.79 -23.62
C GLY A 198 1.75 3.85 -23.05
N ILE A 199 1.61 3.73 -21.73
CA ILE A 199 0.31 3.68 -21.04
C ILE A 199 0.00 4.97 -20.30
N LYS A 200 -1.29 5.23 -20.04
CA LYS A 200 -1.72 6.26 -19.09
C LYS A 200 -1.84 5.64 -17.68
N VAL A 201 -1.97 6.48 -16.67
CA VAL A 201 -2.18 6.05 -15.30
C VAL A 201 -3.39 6.77 -14.71
N ASP A 202 -4.33 6.02 -14.14
CA ASP A 202 -5.56 6.54 -13.56
C ASP A 202 -5.54 6.46 -12.02
N PHE A 203 -4.77 5.50 -11.48
CA PHE A 203 -4.67 5.29 -10.04
C PHE A 203 -3.26 4.86 -9.64
N ILE A 204 -2.75 5.42 -8.53
CA ILE A 204 -1.50 5.01 -7.90
C ILE A 204 -1.80 4.61 -6.45
N LYS A 205 -1.51 3.36 -6.08
CA LYS A 205 -1.37 2.93 -4.68
C LYS A 205 0.11 2.86 -4.37
N ALA A 206 0.54 3.42 -3.24
CA ALA A 206 1.91 3.26 -2.77
C ALA A 206 1.95 2.87 -1.29
N ASP A 207 2.66 1.76 -1.04
CA ASP A 207 2.98 1.22 0.28
C ASP A 207 4.34 0.50 0.15
N VAL A 208 5.42 1.27 0.28
CA VAL A 208 6.78 0.88 -0.12
C VAL A 208 7.79 1.08 1.00
N GLU A 209 7.33 0.94 2.26
CA GLU A 209 8.19 0.87 3.45
C GLU A 209 9.18 2.04 3.54
N SER A 210 8.66 3.27 3.59
CA SER A 210 9.40 4.55 3.75
C SER A 210 9.89 5.21 2.47
N LEU A 211 9.65 4.64 1.29
CA LEU A 211 10.06 5.22 0.00
C LEU A 211 8.91 5.92 -0.75
N GLU A 212 7.76 6.14 -0.11
CA GLU A 212 6.57 6.69 -0.77
C GLU A 212 6.85 8.03 -1.42
N PHE A 213 7.62 8.90 -0.78
CA PHE A 213 7.99 10.19 -1.35
C PHE A 213 8.95 10.04 -2.55
N GLU A 214 9.94 9.15 -2.50
CA GLU A 214 10.80 8.85 -3.66
C GLU A 214 9.99 8.32 -4.85
N VAL A 215 9.01 7.45 -4.61
CA VAL A 215 8.11 6.94 -5.66
C VAL A 215 7.32 8.06 -6.33
N LEU A 216 6.81 9.02 -5.55
CA LEU A 216 6.10 10.18 -6.09
C LEU A 216 7.02 11.09 -6.89
N GLN A 217 8.27 11.29 -6.44
CA GLN A 217 9.28 12.04 -7.20
C GLN A 217 9.59 11.39 -8.54
N GLY A 218 9.69 10.04 -8.57
CA GLY A 218 9.85 9.24 -9.78
C GLY A 218 8.60 9.14 -10.66
N ALA A 219 7.46 9.68 -10.22
CA ALA A 219 6.20 9.73 -10.94
C ALA A 219 5.81 11.16 -11.38
N ARG A 220 6.68 12.14 -11.20
CA ARG A 220 6.35 13.56 -11.35
C ARG A 220 5.72 13.92 -12.70
N ASN A 221 6.24 13.38 -13.80
CA ASN A 221 5.76 13.66 -15.15
C ASN A 221 4.42 12.94 -15.39
N THR A 222 4.29 11.70 -14.93
CA THR A 222 3.05 10.92 -14.95
C THR A 222 1.95 11.63 -14.17
N ILE A 223 2.24 12.11 -12.97
CA ILE A 223 1.29 12.84 -12.11
C ILE A 223 0.87 14.15 -12.78
N ALA A 224 1.82 14.94 -13.26
CA ALA A 224 1.51 16.21 -13.92
C ALA A 224 0.65 16.03 -15.18
N ARG A 225 0.91 14.96 -15.95
CA ARG A 225 0.23 14.67 -17.21
C ARG A 225 -1.15 14.04 -17.03
N TYR A 226 -1.28 13.02 -16.19
CA TYR A 226 -2.48 12.18 -16.11
C TYR A 226 -3.35 12.48 -14.88
N ARG A 227 -2.80 13.17 -13.87
CA ARG A 227 -3.49 13.55 -12.62
C ARG A 227 -4.20 12.36 -11.96
N PRO A 228 -3.49 11.24 -11.74
CA PRO A 228 -4.11 10.02 -11.20
C PRO A 228 -4.68 10.26 -9.81
N ARG A 229 -5.69 9.49 -9.43
CA ARG A 229 -6.07 9.35 -8.03
C ARG A 229 -4.96 8.61 -7.30
N ILE A 230 -4.61 9.07 -6.09
CA ILE A 230 -3.47 8.55 -5.34
C ILE A 230 -3.92 8.13 -3.95
N ALA A 231 -3.54 6.93 -3.54
CA ALA A 231 -3.71 6.42 -2.18
C ALA A 231 -2.37 5.89 -1.68
N LEU A 232 -1.84 6.46 -0.61
CA LEU A 232 -0.55 6.03 -0.06
C LEU A 232 -0.52 6.02 1.45
N THR A 233 0.34 5.17 1.99
CA THR A 233 0.68 5.13 3.40
C THR A 233 1.62 6.25 3.77
N VAL A 234 1.45 6.83 4.97
CA VAL A 234 2.30 7.94 5.43
C VAL A 234 2.74 7.77 6.89
N TYR A 235 2.52 6.58 7.46
CA TYR A 235 2.93 6.29 8.84
C TYR A 235 4.36 5.78 8.96
N HIS A 236 4.98 5.40 7.86
CA HIS A 236 6.37 4.95 7.85
C HIS A 236 7.33 6.08 8.23
N PRO A 237 8.46 5.76 8.91
CA PRO A 237 9.49 6.75 9.20
C PRO A 237 10.01 7.42 7.93
N GLY A 238 10.33 8.71 8.00
CA GLY A 238 10.85 9.46 6.84
C GLY A 238 9.80 10.09 5.93
N ASN A 239 8.52 9.69 6.04
CA ASN A 239 7.44 10.34 5.30
C ASN A 239 6.81 11.48 6.12
N ASP A 240 6.77 12.66 5.54
CA ASP A 240 5.91 13.76 6.02
C ASP A 240 4.76 13.97 5.03
N TRP A 241 3.53 13.74 5.50
CA TRP A 241 2.34 13.89 4.68
C TRP A 241 2.14 15.34 4.16
N ARG A 242 2.67 16.35 4.87
CA ARG A 242 2.62 17.77 4.45
C ARG A 242 3.52 18.00 3.25
N GLU A 243 4.76 17.52 3.33
CA GLU A 243 5.72 17.58 2.23
C GLU A 243 5.20 16.87 0.98
N ILE A 244 4.57 15.71 1.16
CA ILE A 244 3.88 14.98 0.09
C ILE A 244 2.77 15.82 -0.54
N CYS A 245 1.90 16.44 0.26
CA CYS A 245 0.84 17.32 -0.24
C CYS A 245 1.39 18.54 -0.98
N GLU A 246 2.40 19.19 -0.44
CA GLU A 246 3.05 20.35 -1.04
C GLU A 246 3.69 20.00 -2.38
N PHE A 247 4.43 18.88 -2.44
CA PHE A 247 5.02 18.37 -3.67
C PHE A 247 3.95 18.09 -4.74
N LEU A 248 2.90 17.35 -4.40
CA LEU A 248 1.85 16.99 -5.37
C LEU A 248 1.09 18.23 -5.86
N ARG A 249 0.81 19.20 -4.99
CA ARG A 249 0.19 20.47 -5.37
C ARG A 249 1.11 21.40 -6.14
N SER A 250 2.41 21.29 -5.99
CA SER A 250 3.36 22.01 -6.84
C SER A 250 3.32 21.53 -8.29
N LEU A 251 3.00 20.23 -8.52
CA LEU A 251 2.83 19.65 -9.84
C LEU A 251 1.42 19.90 -10.41
N VAL A 252 0.40 19.73 -9.56
CA VAL A 252 -1.03 19.85 -9.91
C VAL A 252 -1.74 20.59 -8.78
N PRO A 253 -1.89 21.93 -8.87
CA PRO A 253 -2.48 22.76 -7.80
C PRO A 253 -3.93 22.36 -7.41
N GLN A 254 -4.65 21.69 -8.31
CA GLN A 254 -6.04 21.26 -8.11
C GLN A 254 -6.18 20.03 -7.21
N TYR A 255 -5.08 19.37 -6.79
CA TYR A 255 -5.23 18.20 -5.89
C TYR A 255 -5.90 18.58 -4.58
N SER A 256 -7.05 17.97 -4.35
CA SER A 256 -7.69 17.84 -3.04
C SER A 256 -7.09 16.66 -2.29
N TYR A 257 -7.15 16.66 -0.95
CA TYR A 257 -6.66 15.52 -0.18
C TYR A 257 -7.55 15.18 1.01
N ARG A 258 -7.46 13.94 1.45
CA ARG A 258 -8.09 13.43 2.68
C ARG A 258 -7.11 12.56 3.45
N ILE A 259 -6.97 12.84 4.72
CA ILE A 259 -6.20 12.02 5.66
C ILE A 259 -7.12 10.98 6.30
N LYS A 260 -6.63 9.75 6.49
CA LYS A 260 -7.38 8.65 7.07
C LYS A 260 -6.53 7.90 8.10
N GLY A 261 -7.14 7.60 9.24
CA GLY A 261 -6.56 6.78 10.29
C GLY A 261 -5.52 7.48 11.16
N ILE A 262 -5.22 6.86 12.29
CA ILE A 262 -4.26 7.35 13.28
C ILE A 262 -3.31 6.21 13.64
N SER A 263 -2.03 6.39 13.40
CA SER A 263 -0.95 5.53 13.89
C SER A 263 -0.26 6.22 15.07
N TYR A 264 0.09 5.46 16.09
CA TYR A 264 0.91 5.94 17.19
C TYR A 264 2.17 5.09 17.27
N ASN A 265 3.28 5.67 16.86
CA ASN A 265 4.58 5.01 16.88
C ASN A 265 5.67 5.99 17.31
N GLN A 266 6.67 5.51 18.05
CA GLN A 266 7.80 6.32 18.54
C GLN A 266 7.35 7.63 19.24
N ASN A 267 6.32 7.54 20.10
CA ASN A 267 5.73 8.68 20.83
C ASN A 267 5.15 9.81 19.96
N LYS A 268 4.90 9.54 18.67
CA LYS A 268 4.26 10.48 17.73
C LYS A 268 2.98 9.90 17.17
N THR A 269 1.99 10.76 16.98
CA THR A 269 0.80 10.45 16.20
C THR A 269 1.06 10.79 14.74
N ARG A 270 0.73 9.85 13.84
CA ARG A 270 0.84 10.04 12.39
C ARG A 270 -0.45 9.60 11.71
N PRO A 271 -0.83 10.19 10.58
CA PRO A 271 -1.88 9.62 9.75
C PRO A 271 -1.44 8.25 9.23
N VAL A 272 -2.41 7.37 8.97
CA VAL A 272 -2.12 6.06 8.35
C VAL A 272 -2.05 6.21 6.84
N MET A 273 -3.05 6.84 6.26
CA MET A 273 -3.21 6.99 4.82
C MET A 273 -3.44 8.45 4.44
N ILE A 274 -2.99 8.80 3.25
CA ILE A 274 -3.43 9.99 2.54
C ILE A 274 -4.01 9.59 1.18
N HIS A 275 -5.12 10.23 0.84
CA HIS A 275 -5.81 10.09 -0.43
C HIS A 275 -5.81 11.43 -1.14
N LEU A 276 -5.44 11.44 -2.43
CA LEU A 276 -5.41 12.68 -3.23
C LEU A 276 -6.13 12.46 -4.56
N TRP A 277 -6.85 13.48 -5.02
CA TRP A 277 -7.62 13.44 -6.27
C TRP A 277 -7.80 14.85 -6.84
N VAL A 278 -8.14 14.91 -8.11
CA VAL A 278 -8.61 16.12 -8.79
C VAL A 278 -10.09 15.89 -9.14
N ASP A 279 -10.95 16.87 -8.79
CA ASP A 279 -12.39 16.85 -9.11
C ASP A 279 -12.64 17.09 -10.61
#